data_61d803b04e37b2446c585a738a458411
#
_entry.id   61d803b04e37b2446c585a738a458411
#
_cell.length_a   1.000
_cell.length_b   1.000
_cell.length_c   1.000
_cell.angle_alpha   90.00
_cell.angle_beta   90.00
_cell.angle_gamma   90.00
#
_symmetry.space_group_name_H-M   'P 1'
#
loop_
_entity.id
_entity.type
_entity.pdbx_description
1 polymer ?
#
loop_
_entity_poly.entity_id
_entity_poly.type
_entity_poly.pdbx_seq_one_letter_code
_entity_poly.pdbx_strand_id
1 'polypeptide(L)'
;RRSYRSGRFLRILDEVRDKLPEAAITTDIIVGFPGETEEDFAATLDVVERARFASAYTFEYSPRPGTPAADRDDQVPPEVVKDRYRRLDELVRRISHEENVRQEGRVVEVLVAEGEGRRDAATARVSGRAADNRLVHAALPVGLAADDHAAGAPRPGDVVRVRVTHGAPHNLIADSARCGAAPSPEALAANEARRAGDRIWYDDGPALFEVRRTRAGDAWERRRAQARRAPEPDAAPVSLGMPRLRPRGS
;
A
#
# COMPACT_ATOMS: atom_id res chain seq x y z
N ARG A 1 18.72 -17.25 14.00
CA ARG A 1 20.12 -16.90 13.63
C ARG A 1 20.19 -16.74 12.13
N ARG A 2 20.55 -15.56 11.64
CA ARG A 2 20.82 -15.32 10.22
C ARG A 2 22.33 -15.40 9.99
N SER A 3 22.75 -15.89 8.82
CA SER A 3 24.15 -16.14 8.47
C SER A 3 24.93 -14.90 8.03
N TYR A 4 24.30 -13.70 8.04
CA TYR A 4 24.92 -12.45 7.60
C TYR A 4 24.80 -11.34 8.64
N ARG A 5 25.80 -10.45 8.68
CA ARG A 5 25.88 -9.26 9.51
C ARG A 5 25.46 -8.01 8.71
N SER A 6 25.26 -6.88 9.37
CA SER A 6 24.82 -5.61 8.78
C SER A 6 25.60 -5.19 7.52
N GLY A 7 26.93 -5.27 7.53
CA GLY A 7 27.75 -4.92 6.37
C GLY A 7 27.52 -5.80 5.13
N ARG A 8 27.25 -7.12 5.32
CA ARG A 8 26.89 -8.00 4.21
C ARG A 8 25.48 -7.72 3.72
N PHE A 9 24.56 -7.43 4.64
CA PHE A 9 23.20 -7.07 4.31
C PHE A 9 23.14 -5.81 3.43
N LEU A 10 23.84 -4.74 3.82
CA LEU A 10 23.91 -3.50 3.04
C LEU A 10 24.51 -3.72 1.64
N ARG A 11 25.58 -4.52 1.52
CA ARG A 11 26.13 -4.86 0.19
C ARG A 11 25.11 -5.61 -0.70
N ILE A 12 24.30 -6.50 -0.13
CA ILE A 12 23.22 -7.16 -0.88
C ILE A 12 22.21 -6.14 -1.39
N LEU A 13 21.85 -5.14 -0.57
CA LEU A 13 20.94 -4.07 -0.99
C LEU A 13 21.54 -3.23 -2.12
N ASP A 14 22.83 -2.91 -2.04
CA ASP A 14 23.53 -2.18 -3.10
C ASP A 14 23.54 -2.99 -4.41
N GLU A 15 23.87 -4.29 -4.36
CA GLU A 15 23.82 -5.18 -5.54
C GLU A 15 22.40 -5.29 -6.15
N VAL A 16 21.36 -5.27 -5.31
CA VAL A 16 19.96 -5.27 -5.80
C VAL A 16 19.67 -3.96 -6.53
N ARG A 17 20.07 -2.82 -5.97
CA ARG A 17 19.85 -1.51 -6.59
C ARG A 17 20.61 -1.33 -7.89
N ASP A 18 21.82 -1.84 -7.96
CA ASP A 18 22.62 -1.80 -9.20
C ASP A 18 21.94 -2.59 -10.33
N LYS A 19 21.31 -3.71 -10.02
CA LYS A 19 20.61 -4.55 -11.00
C LYS A 19 19.16 -4.13 -11.27
N LEU A 20 18.49 -3.59 -10.26
CA LEU A 20 17.08 -3.20 -10.27
C LEU A 20 16.92 -1.81 -9.64
N PRO A 21 17.32 -0.73 -10.35
CA PRO A 21 17.30 0.64 -9.79
C PRO A 21 15.92 1.11 -9.31
N GLU A 22 14.87 0.54 -9.89
CA GLU A 22 13.47 0.91 -9.58
C GLU A 22 12.85 0.04 -8.46
N ALA A 23 13.61 -0.91 -7.89
CA ALA A 23 13.07 -1.78 -6.85
C ALA A 23 12.82 -1.02 -5.55
N ALA A 24 11.59 -1.07 -5.05
CA ALA A 24 11.27 -0.65 -3.70
C ALA A 24 11.60 -1.78 -2.73
N ILE A 25 12.54 -1.53 -1.84
CA ILE A 25 12.95 -2.50 -0.82
C ILE A 25 12.19 -2.20 0.46
N THR A 26 11.56 -3.22 1.02
CA THR A 26 10.81 -3.15 2.29
C THR A 26 11.39 -4.12 3.30
N THR A 27 11.11 -3.89 4.58
CA THR A 27 11.60 -4.75 5.68
C THR A 27 10.64 -4.75 6.86
N ASP A 28 10.82 -5.74 7.74
CA ASP A 28 10.20 -5.81 9.05
C ASP A 28 11.29 -5.62 10.11
N ILE A 29 11.01 -4.78 11.11
CA ILE A 29 11.96 -4.46 12.19
C ILE A 29 11.26 -4.64 13.53
N ILE A 30 11.88 -5.40 14.43
CA ILE A 30 11.44 -5.56 15.81
C ILE A 30 12.45 -4.85 16.71
N VAL A 31 11.98 -3.99 17.61
CA VAL A 31 12.78 -3.33 18.65
C VAL A 31 12.48 -3.91 20.02
N GLY A 32 13.43 -3.80 20.93
CA GLY A 32 13.26 -4.27 22.32
C GLY A 32 13.38 -5.79 22.45
N PHE A 33 14.07 -6.46 21.53
CA PHE A 33 14.34 -7.88 21.69
C PHE A 33 15.21 -8.12 22.94
N PRO A 34 14.97 -9.19 23.75
CA PRO A 34 15.74 -9.46 24.96
C PRO A 34 17.25 -9.39 24.72
N GLY A 35 17.96 -8.60 25.54
CA GLY A 35 19.39 -8.36 25.43
C GLY A 35 19.80 -7.31 24.38
N GLU A 36 18.85 -6.62 23.73
CA GLU A 36 19.17 -5.51 22.84
C GLU A 36 19.74 -4.34 23.64
N THR A 37 20.98 -3.97 23.37
CA THR A 37 21.64 -2.80 23.97
C THR A 37 21.31 -1.51 23.22
N GLU A 38 21.71 -0.35 23.76
CA GLU A 38 21.54 0.92 23.02
C GLU A 38 22.45 0.97 21.79
N GLU A 39 23.61 0.33 21.85
CA GLU A 39 24.54 0.21 20.73
C GLU A 39 23.94 -0.64 19.60
N ASP A 40 23.26 -1.75 19.93
CA ASP A 40 22.56 -2.59 18.96
C ASP A 40 21.42 -1.82 18.29
N PHE A 41 20.67 -1.05 19.08
CA PHE A 41 19.61 -0.21 18.55
C PHE A 41 20.15 0.93 17.66
N ALA A 42 21.23 1.59 18.07
CA ALA A 42 21.90 2.60 17.25
C ALA A 42 22.41 2.01 15.92
N ALA A 43 22.96 0.78 15.94
CA ALA A 43 23.35 0.07 14.72
C ALA A 43 22.15 -0.27 13.85
N THR A 44 20.98 -0.55 14.42
CA THR A 44 19.74 -0.74 13.67
C THR A 44 19.32 0.55 12.96
N LEU A 45 19.37 1.71 13.64
CA LEU A 45 19.08 3.01 13.03
C LEU A 45 20.06 3.33 11.89
N ASP A 46 21.37 3.06 12.06
CA ASP A 46 22.38 3.24 10.97
C ASP A 46 22.03 2.39 9.75
N VAL A 47 21.65 1.14 9.94
CA VAL A 47 21.23 0.26 8.84
C VAL A 47 19.98 0.82 8.14
N VAL A 48 18.99 1.29 8.88
CA VAL A 48 17.77 1.87 8.30
C VAL A 48 18.07 3.14 7.50
N GLU A 49 18.90 4.04 8.05
CA GLU A 49 19.33 5.28 7.38
C GLU A 49 20.05 4.99 6.04
N ARG A 50 20.98 4.03 6.06
CA ARG A 50 21.76 3.66 4.86
C ARG A 50 20.97 2.82 3.88
N ALA A 51 20.13 1.92 4.37
CA ALA A 51 19.29 1.06 3.55
C ALA A 51 18.20 1.82 2.81
N ARG A 52 17.73 2.96 3.34
CA ARG A 52 16.66 3.77 2.71
C ARG A 52 15.51 2.93 2.20
N PHE A 53 14.88 2.22 3.11
CA PHE A 53 13.71 1.38 2.77
C PHE A 53 12.55 2.24 2.26
N ALA A 54 11.90 1.80 1.20
CA ALA A 54 10.68 2.45 0.69
C ALA A 54 9.53 2.37 1.70
N SER A 55 9.53 1.32 2.51
CA SER A 55 8.62 1.15 3.65
C SER A 55 9.23 0.15 4.63
N ALA A 56 8.93 0.29 5.92
CA ALA A 56 9.26 -0.71 6.93
C ALA A 56 8.07 -0.91 7.87
N TYR A 57 7.80 -2.17 8.21
CA TYR A 57 6.87 -2.51 9.29
C TYR A 57 7.66 -2.62 10.59
N THR A 58 7.32 -1.78 11.54
CA THR A 58 8.00 -1.67 12.83
C THR A 58 7.15 -2.28 13.94
N PHE A 59 7.76 -3.09 14.80
CA PHE A 59 7.09 -3.79 15.88
C PHE A 59 7.88 -3.66 17.17
N GLU A 60 7.17 -3.55 18.30
CA GLU A 60 7.73 -3.80 19.61
C GLU A 60 7.83 -5.31 19.83
N TYR A 61 8.90 -5.78 20.46
CA TYR A 61 8.99 -7.18 20.84
C TYR A 61 7.85 -7.54 21.81
N SER A 62 7.16 -8.62 21.49
CA SER A 62 6.11 -9.19 22.33
C SER A 62 6.50 -10.62 22.75
N PRO A 63 6.66 -10.90 24.07
CA PRO A 63 6.99 -12.23 24.56
C PRO A 63 5.92 -13.25 24.14
N ARG A 64 6.37 -14.36 23.56
CA ARG A 64 5.48 -15.47 23.20
C ARG A 64 5.78 -16.65 24.11
N PRO A 65 4.82 -17.12 24.93
CA PRO A 65 5.02 -18.26 25.82
C PRO A 65 5.61 -19.48 25.09
N GLY A 66 6.58 -20.16 25.71
CA GLY A 66 7.25 -21.32 25.14
C GLY A 66 8.35 -20.99 24.13
N THR A 67 8.76 -19.75 23.98
CA THR A 67 9.92 -19.37 23.18
C THR A 67 11.13 -19.06 24.07
N PRO A 68 12.37 -19.46 23.67
CA PRO A 68 13.57 -19.14 24.45
C PRO A 68 13.76 -17.66 24.72
N ALA A 69 13.24 -16.77 23.86
CA ALA A 69 13.34 -15.34 24.04
C ALA A 69 12.41 -14.83 25.15
N ALA A 70 11.24 -15.47 25.37
CA ALA A 70 10.32 -15.10 26.46
C ALA A 70 10.87 -15.46 27.83
N ASP A 71 11.74 -16.48 27.91
CA ASP A 71 12.29 -17.01 29.16
C ASP A 71 13.64 -16.35 29.54
N ARG A 72 14.09 -15.36 28.77
CA ARG A 72 15.33 -14.61 29.08
C ARG A 72 15.13 -13.61 30.21
N ASP A 73 16.13 -13.46 31.07
CA ASP A 73 16.12 -12.54 32.22
C ASP A 73 16.45 -11.09 31.80
N ASP A 74 17.09 -10.90 30.63
CA ASP A 74 17.52 -9.61 30.12
C ASP A 74 16.46 -8.94 29.21
N GLN A 75 15.21 -8.99 29.64
CA GLN A 75 14.12 -8.26 28.97
C GLN A 75 14.38 -6.76 28.98
N VAL A 76 14.15 -6.10 27.83
CA VAL A 76 14.29 -4.64 27.73
C VAL A 76 13.11 -3.98 28.46
N PRO A 77 13.34 -2.97 29.34
CA PRO A 77 12.27 -2.26 30.02
C PRO A 77 11.25 -1.65 29.04
N PRO A 78 9.93 -1.71 29.32
CA PRO A 78 8.89 -1.25 28.41
C PRO A 78 9.01 0.22 27.98
N GLU A 79 9.48 1.09 28.86
CA GLU A 79 9.72 2.50 28.58
C GLU A 79 10.86 2.69 27.56
N VAL A 80 11.91 1.86 27.65
CA VAL A 80 13.02 1.86 26.68
C VAL A 80 12.53 1.35 25.32
N VAL A 81 11.72 0.28 25.30
CA VAL A 81 11.13 -0.25 24.06
C VAL A 81 10.28 0.82 23.36
N LYS A 82 9.44 1.53 24.10
CA LYS A 82 8.60 2.62 23.57
C LYS A 82 9.43 3.77 23.01
N ASP A 83 10.50 4.18 23.71
CA ASP A 83 11.38 5.23 23.20
C ASP A 83 12.08 4.80 21.91
N ARG A 84 12.64 3.60 21.88
CA ARG A 84 13.26 3.03 20.67
C ARG A 84 12.27 2.93 19.51
N TYR A 85 11.04 2.45 19.78
CA TYR A 85 10.00 2.37 18.76
C TYR A 85 9.67 3.75 18.17
N ARG A 86 9.49 4.77 19.02
CA ARG A 86 9.23 6.14 18.57
C ARG A 86 10.35 6.68 17.67
N ARG A 87 11.61 6.53 18.10
CA ARG A 87 12.80 6.98 17.33
C ARG A 87 12.92 6.25 16.00
N LEU A 88 12.67 4.95 15.97
CA LEU A 88 12.66 4.16 14.73
C LEU A 88 11.51 4.57 13.81
N ASP A 89 10.28 4.73 14.33
CA ASP A 89 9.12 5.14 13.54
C ASP A 89 9.30 6.52 12.90
N GLU A 90 9.83 7.49 13.64
CA GLU A 90 10.20 8.81 13.13
C GLU A 90 11.20 8.73 11.98
N LEU A 91 12.25 7.91 12.12
CA LEU A 91 13.26 7.70 11.08
C LEU A 91 12.65 7.04 9.83
N VAL A 92 11.89 5.96 10.00
CA VAL A 92 11.24 5.23 8.90
C VAL A 92 10.27 6.15 8.15
N ARG A 93 9.44 6.92 8.86
CA ARG A 93 8.50 7.87 8.22
C ARG A 93 9.21 8.94 7.43
N ARG A 94 10.29 9.49 7.95
CA ARG A 94 11.10 10.49 7.23
C ARG A 94 11.65 9.91 5.93
N ILE A 95 12.28 8.73 6.01
CA ILE A 95 12.88 8.08 4.83
C ILE A 95 11.79 7.70 3.81
N SER A 96 10.70 7.07 4.25
CA SER A 96 9.59 6.71 3.35
C SER A 96 9.01 7.93 2.64
N HIS A 97 8.87 9.05 3.36
CA HIS A 97 8.41 10.30 2.77
C HIS A 97 9.41 10.81 1.72
N GLU A 98 10.69 10.88 2.03
CA GLU A 98 11.74 11.30 1.08
C GLU A 98 11.75 10.42 -0.17
N GLU A 99 11.64 9.09 -0.02
CA GLU A 99 11.58 8.15 -1.14
C GLU A 99 10.29 8.30 -1.98
N ASN A 100 9.18 8.64 -1.35
CA ASN A 100 7.92 8.89 -2.03
C ASN A 100 7.93 10.25 -2.76
N VAL A 101 8.51 11.29 -2.18
CA VAL A 101 8.70 12.59 -2.85
C VAL A 101 9.52 12.46 -4.13
N ARG A 102 10.51 11.56 -4.16
CA ARG A 102 11.29 11.26 -5.38
C ARG A 102 10.45 10.65 -6.51
N GLN A 103 9.24 10.17 -6.22
CA GLN A 103 8.32 9.67 -7.24
C GLN A 103 7.47 10.77 -7.89
N GLU A 104 7.47 11.99 -7.35
CA GLU A 104 6.69 13.11 -7.90
C GLU A 104 7.10 13.41 -9.35
N GLY A 105 6.10 13.66 -10.18
CA GLY A 105 6.27 13.85 -11.63
C GLY A 105 6.40 12.55 -12.44
N ARG A 106 6.68 11.40 -11.82
CA ARG A 106 6.81 10.12 -12.52
C ARG A 106 5.43 9.58 -12.91
N VAL A 107 5.42 8.85 -14.01
CA VAL A 107 4.25 8.11 -14.47
C VAL A 107 4.35 6.68 -13.98
N VAL A 108 3.32 6.22 -13.27
CA VAL A 108 3.27 4.87 -12.68
C VAL A 108 2.04 4.11 -13.19
N GLU A 109 2.18 2.80 -13.35
CA GLU A 109 1.06 1.88 -13.55
C GLU A 109 0.59 1.37 -12.21
N VAL A 110 -0.72 1.44 -11.97
CA VAL A 110 -1.37 1.07 -10.71
C VAL A 110 -2.39 -0.02 -10.97
N LEU A 111 -2.21 -1.18 -10.37
CA LEU A 111 -3.22 -2.22 -10.34
C LEU A 111 -4.31 -1.83 -9.34
N VAL A 112 -5.49 -1.51 -9.84
CA VAL A 112 -6.64 -1.13 -9.02
C VAL A 112 -7.08 -2.30 -8.16
N ALA A 113 -7.25 -2.08 -6.86
CA ALA A 113 -7.62 -3.11 -5.90
C ALA A 113 -8.88 -2.73 -5.12
N GLU A 114 -9.68 -3.73 -4.77
CA GLU A 114 -10.85 -3.54 -3.93
C GLU A 114 -10.43 -3.32 -2.47
N GLY A 115 -10.96 -2.29 -1.82
CA GLY A 115 -10.75 -2.02 -0.41
C GLY A 115 -9.45 -1.30 -0.02
N GLU A 116 -8.56 -0.99 -0.96
CA GLU A 116 -7.32 -0.23 -0.66
C GLU A 116 -7.61 1.24 -0.30
N GLY A 117 -8.64 1.84 -0.83
CA GLY A 117 -9.07 3.21 -0.54
C GLY A 117 -10.40 3.26 0.21
N ARG A 118 -10.37 3.40 1.54
CA ARG A 118 -11.60 3.45 2.37
C ARG A 118 -12.53 4.61 2.03
N ARG A 119 -12.04 5.66 1.37
CA ARG A 119 -12.77 6.88 1.02
C ARG A 119 -12.89 7.08 -0.48
N ASP A 120 -12.51 6.12 -1.31
CA ASP A 120 -12.43 6.29 -2.76
C ASP A 120 -13.75 6.79 -3.36
N ALA A 121 -14.86 6.17 -3.02
CA ALA A 121 -16.17 6.59 -3.51
C ALA A 121 -16.53 8.03 -3.09
N ALA A 122 -16.25 8.40 -1.82
CA ALA A 122 -16.56 9.74 -1.29
C ALA A 122 -15.63 10.83 -1.83
N THR A 123 -14.42 10.46 -2.27
CA THR A 123 -13.42 11.42 -2.77
C THR A 123 -13.24 11.37 -4.28
N ALA A 124 -14.05 10.58 -5.00
CA ALA A 124 -13.93 10.28 -6.42
C ALA A 124 -12.47 9.92 -6.78
N ARG A 125 -11.95 8.89 -6.12
CA ARG A 125 -10.64 8.31 -6.32
C ARG A 125 -10.75 6.82 -6.58
N VAL A 126 -9.67 6.26 -7.09
CA VAL A 126 -9.39 4.82 -7.11
C VAL A 126 -8.04 4.58 -6.47
N SER A 127 -7.91 3.48 -5.79
CA SER A 127 -6.68 3.10 -5.11
C SER A 127 -6.17 1.75 -5.58
N GLY A 128 -4.88 1.56 -5.49
CA GLY A 128 -4.24 0.31 -5.90
C GLY A 128 -2.74 0.32 -5.63
N ARG A 129 -2.05 -0.69 -6.17
CA ARG A 129 -0.62 -0.86 -5.99
C ARG A 129 0.13 -0.60 -7.28
N ALA A 130 1.19 0.21 -7.19
CA ALA A 130 2.17 0.35 -8.26
C ALA A 130 3.03 -0.92 -8.39
N ALA A 131 3.80 -1.03 -9.46
CA ALA A 131 4.66 -2.19 -9.72
C ALA A 131 5.67 -2.47 -8.59
N ASP A 132 6.08 -1.45 -7.87
CA ASP A 132 6.96 -1.50 -6.70
C ASP A 132 6.20 -1.68 -5.37
N ASN A 133 4.92 -2.04 -5.43
CA ASN A 133 4.01 -2.25 -4.31
C ASN A 133 3.65 -0.99 -3.49
N ARG A 134 4.05 0.21 -3.91
CA ARG A 134 3.57 1.44 -3.26
C ARG A 134 2.07 1.60 -3.44
N LEU A 135 1.39 2.02 -2.36
CA LEU A 135 -0.02 2.39 -2.41
C LEU A 135 -0.16 3.72 -3.17
N VAL A 136 -1.06 3.76 -4.13
CA VAL A 136 -1.35 4.96 -4.93
C VAL A 136 -2.84 5.27 -4.85
N HIS A 137 -3.16 6.51 -4.53
CA HIS A 137 -4.50 7.06 -4.60
C HIS A 137 -4.59 7.99 -5.81
N ALA A 138 -5.36 7.62 -6.81
CA ALA A 138 -5.52 8.39 -8.04
C ALA A 138 -6.90 9.06 -8.09
N ALA A 139 -6.93 10.37 -8.30
CA ALA A 139 -8.17 11.08 -8.55
C ALA A 139 -8.76 10.67 -9.89
N LEU A 140 -10.07 10.44 -9.92
CA LEU A 140 -10.80 10.22 -11.16
C LEU A 140 -10.94 11.54 -11.92
N PRO A 141 -10.99 11.49 -13.26
CA PRO A 141 -11.36 12.64 -14.08
C PRO A 141 -12.68 13.28 -13.64
N VAL A 142 -12.80 14.56 -13.86
CA VAL A 142 -14.00 15.32 -13.48
C VAL A 142 -15.24 14.73 -14.16
N GLY A 143 -16.29 14.49 -13.39
CA GLY A 143 -17.55 13.92 -13.89
C GLY A 143 -17.60 12.39 -13.93
N LEU A 144 -16.50 11.70 -13.61
CA LEU A 144 -16.48 10.23 -13.53
C LEU A 144 -16.65 9.77 -12.07
N ALA A 145 -17.71 9.03 -11.78
CA ALA A 145 -17.93 8.41 -10.48
C ALA A 145 -17.16 7.08 -10.38
N ALA A 146 -16.67 6.73 -9.19
CA ALA A 146 -15.82 5.55 -8.98
C ALA A 146 -16.52 4.22 -9.29
N ASP A 147 -17.82 4.16 -9.21
CA ASP A 147 -18.66 2.99 -9.47
C ASP A 147 -19.30 2.99 -10.88
N ASP A 148 -19.11 4.05 -11.66
CA ASP A 148 -19.61 4.15 -13.03
C ASP A 148 -18.64 3.49 -14.02
N HIS A 149 -18.58 2.17 -13.93
CA HIS A 149 -17.71 1.37 -14.80
C HIS A 149 -18.20 1.37 -16.27
N ALA A 150 -19.48 1.66 -16.51
CA ALA A 150 -20.03 1.82 -17.87
C ALA A 150 -19.53 3.11 -18.53
N ALA A 151 -19.41 4.20 -17.76
CA ALA A 151 -18.82 5.45 -18.25
C ALA A 151 -17.28 5.43 -18.31
N GLY A 152 -16.65 4.35 -17.86
CA GLY A 152 -15.22 4.16 -18.00
C GLY A 152 -14.41 4.15 -16.69
N ALA A 153 -15.05 4.24 -15.51
CA ALA A 153 -14.32 4.09 -14.26
C ALA A 153 -13.59 2.75 -14.20
N PRO A 154 -12.33 2.72 -13.71
CA PRO A 154 -11.57 1.49 -13.61
C PRO A 154 -12.23 0.54 -12.60
N ARG A 155 -12.14 -0.76 -12.89
CA ARG A 155 -12.64 -1.82 -12.02
C ARG A 155 -11.48 -2.40 -11.21
N PRO A 156 -11.71 -2.96 -10.03
CA PRO A 156 -10.72 -3.79 -9.38
C PRO A 156 -10.16 -4.86 -10.31
N GLY A 157 -8.83 -4.90 -10.46
CA GLY A 157 -8.11 -5.72 -11.42
C GLY A 157 -7.76 -5.03 -12.74
N ASP A 158 -8.32 -3.87 -13.04
CA ASP A 158 -7.84 -3.04 -14.15
C ASP A 158 -6.54 -2.30 -13.76
N VAL A 159 -5.80 -1.84 -14.75
CA VAL A 159 -4.57 -1.06 -14.53
C VAL A 159 -4.82 0.38 -14.95
N VAL A 160 -4.48 1.33 -14.08
CA VAL A 160 -4.48 2.75 -14.43
C VAL A 160 -3.04 3.27 -14.51
N ARG A 161 -2.77 4.08 -15.52
CA ARG A 161 -1.51 4.78 -15.68
C ARG A 161 -1.72 6.25 -15.31
N VAL A 162 -0.99 6.71 -14.31
CA VAL A 162 -1.20 8.03 -13.70
C VAL A 162 0.13 8.72 -13.42
N ARG A 163 0.10 10.05 -13.35
CA ARG A 163 1.24 10.86 -12.91
C ARG A 163 1.14 11.12 -11.41
N VAL A 164 2.19 10.80 -10.67
CA VAL A 164 2.31 11.12 -9.26
C VAL A 164 2.41 12.64 -9.09
N THR A 165 1.54 13.22 -8.27
CA THR A 165 1.53 14.65 -7.96
C THR A 165 2.08 14.97 -6.59
N HIS A 166 2.02 14.00 -5.67
CA HIS A 166 2.50 14.20 -4.30
C HIS A 166 2.92 12.86 -3.65
N GLY A 167 4.07 12.88 -2.98
CA GLY A 167 4.58 11.78 -2.16
C GLY A 167 4.24 12.00 -0.69
N ALA A 168 3.32 11.21 -0.14
CA ALA A 168 3.02 11.19 1.28
C ALA A 168 3.85 10.12 2.00
N PRO A 169 3.98 10.14 3.35
CA PRO A 169 4.80 9.16 4.08
C PRO A 169 4.44 7.69 3.83
N HIS A 170 3.19 7.39 3.51
CA HIS A 170 2.71 6.01 3.38
C HIS A 170 2.10 5.67 2.02
N ASN A 171 1.94 6.64 1.14
CA ASN A 171 1.31 6.47 -0.16
C ASN A 171 1.74 7.55 -1.14
N LEU A 172 1.43 7.30 -2.42
CA LEU A 172 1.53 8.29 -3.48
C LEU A 172 0.13 8.83 -3.82
N ILE A 173 0.08 10.09 -4.21
CA ILE A 173 -1.15 10.76 -4.67
C ILE A 173 -0.96 11.12 -6.15
N ALA A 174 -1.97 10.86 -6.95
CA ALA A 174 -2.01 11.16 -8.37
C ALA A 174 -3.29 11.94 -8.69
N ASP A 175 -3.30 13.22 -8.34
CA ASP A 175 -4.46 14.13 -8.48
C ASP A 175 -4.42 14.96 -9.78
N SER A 176 -3.51 14.66 -10.70
CA SER A 176 -3.34 15.41 -11.95
C SER A 176 -4.62 15.48 -12.79
N ALA A 177 -5.44 14.43 -12.76
CA ALA A 177 -6.73 14.39 -13.46
C ALA A 177 -7.75 15.44 -12.95
N ARG A 178 -7.51 16.06 -11.79
CA ARG A 178 -8.36 17.13 -11.21
C ARG A 178 -7.76 18.52 -11.30
N CYS A 179 -6.46 18.60 -11.58
CA CYS A 179 -5.75 19.89 -11.65
C CYS A 179 -5.91 20.56 -13.03
N GLY A 180 -6.49 19.87 -14.01
CA GLY A 180 -6.81 20.40 -15.33
C GLY A 180 -8.21 21.05 -15.38
N ALA A 181 -8.42 21.96 -16.33
CA ALA A 181 -9.75 22.41 -16.69
C ALA A 181 -10.62 21.20 -17.13
N ALA A 182 -11.94 21.30 -17.00
CA ALA A 182 -12.84 20.29 -17.54
C ALA A 182 -12.44 19.98 -18.99
N PRO A 183 -12.36 18.67 -19.39
CA PRO A 183 -11.94 18.31 -20.73
C PRO A 183 -12.77 19.07 -21.78
N SER A 184 -12.09 19.58 -22.80
CA SER A 184 -12.78 20.25 -23.89
C SER A 184 -13.71 19.26 -24.63
N PRO A 185 -14.80 19.72 -25.25
CA PRO A 185 -15.66 18.86 -26.06
C PRO A 185 -14.88 18.06 -27.11
N GLU A 186 -13.79 18.62 -27.64
CA GLU A 186 -12.89 17.97 -28.60
C GLU A 186 -12.06 16.85 -27.93
N ALA A 187 -11.58 17.06 -26.70
CA ALA A 187 -10.88 16.02 -25.94
C ALA A 187 -11.82 14.87 -25.57
N LEU A 188 -13.07 15.16 -25.21
CA LEU A 188 -14.11 14.16 -24.98
C LEU A 188 -14.44 13.37 -26.26
N ALA A 189 -14.60 14.04 -27.41
CA ALA A 189 -14.84 13.38 -28.70
C ALA A 189 -13.63 12.53 -29.16
N ALA A 190 -12.40 13.02 -28.95
CA ALA A 190 -11.19 12.26 -29.23
C ALA A 190 -11.05 11.03 -28.33
N ASN A 191 -11.48 11.12 -27.06
CA ASN A 191 -11.52 10.00 -26.14
C ASN A 191 -12.63 8.99 -26.51
N GLU A 192 -13.76 9.44 -27.01
CA GLU A 192 -14.79 8.54 -27.55
C GLU A 192 -14.30 7.77 -28.78
N ALA A 193 -13.57 8.41 -29.68
CA ALA A 193 -12.96 7.75 -30.83
C ALA A 193 -11.85 6.75 -30.43
N ARG A 194 -11.17 6.96 -29.32
CA ARG A 194 -10.14 6.04 -28.76
C ARG A 194 -10.72 4.90 -27.94
N ARG A 195 -12.00 4.91 -27.59
CA ARG A 195 -12.72 3.83 -26.90
C ARG A 195 -12.83 2.51 -27.72
N ALA A 196 -12.45 2.51 -28.98
CA ALA A 196 -12.40 1.31 -29.83
C ALA A 196 -11.21 0.41 -29.47
N GLY A 197 -11.06 0.05 -28.18
CA GLY A 197 -10.02 -0.83 -27.67
C GLY A 197 -10.02 -0.87 -26.14
N ASP A 198 -9.17 -1.71 -25.56
CA ASP A 198 -9.08 -1.95 -24.10
C ASP A 198 -8.54 -0.75 -23.29
N ARG A 199 -8.37 0.44 -23.91
CA ARG A 199 -7.78 1.63 -23.27
C ARG A 199 -8.75 2.80 -23.31
N ILE A 200 -8.97 3.42 -22.14
CA ILE A 200 -9.69 4.68 -21.99
C ILE A 200 -8.66 5.73 -21.58
N TRP A 201 -8.58 6.83 -22.33
CA TRP A 201 -7.60 7.87 -22.12
C TRP A 201 -8.29 9.15 -21.62
N TYR A 202 -7.71 9.73 -20.58
CA TYR A 202 -8.00 11.08 -20.13
C TYR A 202 -6.66 11.81 -20.07
N ASP A 203 -6.26 12.45 -21.15
CA ASP A 203 -5.00 13.19 -21.24
C ASP A 203 -5.30 14.64 -21.61
N ASP A 204 -5.23 15.51 -20.59
CA ASP A 204 -5.33 16.96 -20.73
C ASP A 204 -3.95 17.62 -20.44
N GLY A 205 -2.90 17.14 -21.06
CA GLY A 205 -1.54 17.66 -20.87
C GLY A 205 -0.86 17.11 -19.60
N PRO A 206 -0.63 17.89 -18.54
CA PRO A 206 0.01 17.36 -17.31
C PRO A 206 -0.87 16.36 -16.56
N ALA A 207 -2.17 16.29 -16.86
CA ALA A 207 -3.14 15.39 -16.26
C ALA A 207 -3.16 14.06 -17.02
N LEU A 208 -2.43 13.07 -16.54
CA LEU A 208 -2.45 11.73 -17.12
C LEU A 208 -3.34 10.80 -16.30
N PHE A 209 -4.39 10.27 -16.91
CA PHE A 209 -5.20 9.18 -16.37
C PHE A 209 -5.62 8.25 -17.51
N GLU A 210 -4.93 7.11 -17.65
CA GLU A 210 -5.19 6.10 -18.66
C GLU A 210 -5.69 4.83 -18.01
N VAL A 211 -6.80 4.25 -18.50
CA VAL A 211 -7.35 2.98 -18.01
C VAL A 211 -7.09 1.89 -19.02
N ARG A 212 -6.37 0.86 -18.61
CA ARG A 212 -6.21 -0.39 -19.37
C ARG A 212 -7.11 -1.46 -18.75
N ARG A 213 -8.12 -1.88 -19.51
CA ARG A 213 -8.99 -2.98 -19.13
C ARG A 213 -8.23 -4.30 -19.12
N THR A 214 -8.55 -5.17 -18.17
CA THR A 214 -7.87 -6.45 -18.00
C THR A 214 -8.87 -7.60 -17.83
N ARG A 215 -8.41 -8.84 -18.09
CA ARG A 215 -9.19 -10.05 -17.82
C ARG A 215 -9.52 -10.19 -16.32
N ALA A 216 -8.70 -9.66 -15.42
CA ALA A 216 -8.95 -9.65 -13.98
C ALA A 216 -10.14 -8.74 -13.65
N GLY A 217 -10.22 -7.53 -14.24
CA GLY A 217 -11.35 -6.63 -14.12
C GLY A 217 -12.64 -7.25 -14.67
N ASP A 218 -12.58 -7.93 -15.83
CA ASP A 218 -13.74 -8.66 -16.37
C ASP A 218 -14.20 -9.79 -15.44
N ALA A 219 -13.26 -10.51 -14.83
CA ALA A 219 -13.60 -11.56 -13.87
C ALA A 219 -14.23 -10.99 -12.59
N TRP A 220 -13.76 -9.84 -12.11
CA TRP A 220 -14.36 -9.15 -10.97
C TRP A 220 -15.79 -8.72 -11.28
N GLU A 221 -16.04 -8.11 -12.45
CA GLU A 221 -17.36 -7.67 -12.86
C GLU A 221 -18.35 -8.83 -12.97
N ARG A 222 -17.92 -9.96 -13.56
CA ARG A 222 -18.73 -11.19 -13.61
C ARG A 222 -19.11 -11.70 -12.22
N ARG A 223 -18.15 -11.74 -11.27
CA ARG A 223 -18.42 -12.15 -9.88
C ARG A 223 -19.42 -11.23 -9.19
N ARG A 224 -19.26 -9.91 -9.38
CA ARG A 224 -20.19 -8.90 -8.83
C ARG A 224 -21.59 -9.04 -9.39
N ALA A 225 -21.73 -9.31 -10.70
CA ALA A 225 -23.00 -9.54 -11.33
C ALA A 225 -23.68 -10.83 -10.83
N GLN A 226 -22.90 -11.89 -10.61
CA GLN A 226 -23.41 -13.14 -10.02
C GLN A 226 -23.86 -12.95 -8.58
N ALA A 227 -23.08 -12.24 -7.75
CA ALA A 227 -23.43 -11.94 -6.36
C ALA A 227 -24.74 -11.14 -6.25
N ARG A 228 -24.98 -10.20 -7.18
CA ARG A 228 -26.24 -9.42 -7.21
C ARG A 228 -27.45 -10.26 -7.65
N ARG A 229 -27.24 -11.39 -8.32
CA ARG A 229 -28.32 -12.31 -8.78
C ARG A 229 -28.55 -13.46 -7.80
N ALA A 230 -27.62 -13.71 -6.88
CA ALA A 230 -27.80 -14.70 -5.84
C ALA A 230 -28.94 -14.26 -4.94
N PRO A 231 -29.91 -15.14 -4.61
CA PRO A 231 -30.91 -14.84 -3.58
C PRO A 231 -30.18 -14.52 -2.28
N GLU A 232 -30.71 -13.55 -1.52
CA GLU A 232 -30.16 -13.28 -0.17
C GLU A 232 -30.09 -14.62 0.56
N PRO A 233 -28.94 -14.98 1.15
CA PRO A 233 -28.91 -16.18 1.96
C PRO A 233 -29.94 -16.00 3.05
N ASP A 234 -30.89 -16.94 3.15
CA ASP A 234 -31.83 -17.02 4.26
C ASP A 234 -31.00 -16.81 5.53
N ALA A 235 -31.19 -15.67 6.16
CA ALA A 235 -30.45 -15.28 7.33
C ALA A 235 -30.90 -16.12 8.55
N ALA A 236 -30.62 -17.40 8.48
CA ALA A 236 -30.56 -18.21 9.69
C ALA A 236 -29.37 -17.65 10.52
N PRO A 237 -29.61 -17.17 11.74
CA PRO A 237 -28.54 -16.65 12.56
C PRO A 237 -27.50 -17.75 12.73
N VAL A 238 -26.28 -17.53 12.22
CA VAL A 238 -25.15 -18.39 12.53
C VAL A 238 -24.90 -18.22 14.01
N SER A 239 -25.45 -19.16 14.79
CA SER A 239 -25.11 -19.31 16.19
C SER A 239 -23.65 -19.72 16.25
N LEU A 240 -22.79 -18.72 16.40
CA LEU A 240 -21.41 -18.95 16.83
C LEU A 240 -21.54 -19.53 18.26
N GLY A 241 -21.51 -20.85 18.33
CA GLY A 241 -21.53 -21.60 19.59
C GLY A 241 -20.32 -21.25 20.42
N MET A 242 -20.40 -20.15 21.19
CA MET A 242 -19.46 -19.95 22.29
C MET A 242 -19.72 -21.03 23.32
N PRO A 243 -18.70 -21.79 23.74
CA PRO A 243 -18.87 -22.74 24.82
C PRO A 243 -19.29 -21.95 26.08
N ARG A 244 -20.48 -22.27 26.59
CA ARG A 244 -20.94 -21.72 27.88
C ARG A 244 -19.95 -22.16 28.94
N LEU A 245 -19.22 -21.22 29.49
CA LEU A 245 -18.42 -21.44 30.69
C LEU A 245 -19.37 -21.92 31.80
N ARG A 246 -19.19 -23.17 32.24
CA ARG A 246 -19.89 -23.67 33.44
C ARG A 246 -19.42 -22.84 34.65
N PRO A 247 -20.32 -22.31 35.48
CA PRO A 247 -19.91 -21.69 36.73
C PRO A 247 -19.21 -22.76 37.58
N ARG A 248 -18.02 -22.44 38.07
CA ARG A 248 -17.35 -23.26 39.11
C ARG A 248 -18.25 -23.25 40.36
N GLY A 249 -18.78 -24.42 40.69
CA GLY A 249 -19.50 -24.63 41.95
C GLY A 249 -18.59 -24.32 43.13
N SER A 250 -19.21 -23.70 44.12
CA SER A 250 -18.73 -23.44 45.48
C SER A 250 -18.20 -24.68 46.16
#